data_b1051dd4fffa3952ccec21e77b93984b
#
_entry.id   b1051dd4fffa3952ccec21e77b93984b
#
_cell.length_a   1.000
_cell.length_b   1.000
_cell.length_c   1.000
_cell.angle_alpha   90.00
_cell.angle_beta   90.00
_cell.angle_gamma   90.00
#
_symmetry.space_group_name_H-M   'P 1'
#
loop_
_entity.id
_entity.type
_entity.pdbx_description
1 polymer ?
#
loop_
_entity_poly.entity_id
_entity_poly.type
_entity_poly.pdbx_seq_one_letter_code
_entity_poly.pdbx_strand_id
1 'polypeptide(L)'
;MAILVVAEHTNAALAAATLNTVTAAQKIGGDIHVLVAGAGVGAAAEAAAKIAGVSKVLVADNAAYAHQLPENVAPLIAELGKGYSHVLAPATTNGKNFLPRVAALLDVDQISEIIAVESADTFKRPIYAGNAIATVQSSAAVKVITVRSTGFDAAAAEGGSAAVEAVGTVSDAGKSAFVGEELAKSDRPELTAAKIVVSGGRGMQNGDNFKHLYALADKLGAAVGASRAAVDAGFVPNDMQVGQTGKIVAPQLYIAVGISGAIQHLAGMKDSKVIVAINKDEEAPIFQVADYGLVADLFEAVPELEKLL
;
A
#
# COMPACT_ATOMS: atom_id res chain seq x y z
N MET A 1 -20.14 3.80 -18.31
CA MET A 1 -19.11 2.85 -17.87
C MET A 1 -18.90 3.10 -16.38
N ALA A 2 -19.08 2.10 -15.54
CA ALA A 2 -18.92 2.24 -14.10
C ALA A 2 -17.71 1.43 -13.62
N ILE A 3 -17.01 1.96 -12.61
CA ILE A 3 -15.80 1.41 -12.02
C ILE A 3 -16.08 1.11 -10.55
N LEU A 4 -15.77 -0.09 -10.10
CA LEU A 4 -15.85 -0.48 -8.71
C LEU A 4 -14.47 -0.36 -8.06
N VAL A 5 -14.35 0.50 -7.07
CA VAL A 5 -13.16 0.59 -6.21
C VAL A 5 -13.46 -0.13 -4.90
N VAL A 6 -12.70 -1.15 -4.56
CA VAL A 6 -12.80 -1.83 -3.28
C VAL A 6 -11.95 -1.07 -2.27
N ALA A 7 -12.60 -0.49 -1.27
CA ALA A 7 -11.92 0.29 -0.24
C ALA A 7 -11.09 -0.61 0.69
N GLU A 8 -9.92 -0.15 1.07
CA GLU A 8 -9.19 -0.67 2.22
C GLU A 8 -9.49 0.17 3.45
N HIS A 9 -9.78 -0.47 4.57
CA HIS A 9 -10.20 0.19 5.80
C HIS A 9 -10.00 -0.72 7.02
N THR A 10 -10.06 -0.14 8.20
CA THR A 10 -9.99 -0.84 9.50
C THR A 10 -11.37 -1.11 10.10
N ASN A 11 -12.45 -1.14 9.31
CA ASN A 11 -13.84 -1.00 9.67
C ASN A 11 -14.20 0.43 10.15
N ALA A 12 -13.39 1.05 10.99
CA ALA A 12 -13.62 2.39 11.54
C ALA A 12 -13.09 3.53 10.66
N ALA A 13 -11.96 3.33 10.00
CA ALA A 13 -11.26 4.37 9.23
C ALA A 13 -10.86 3.87 7.84
N LEU A 14 -10.97 4.75 6.85
CA LEU A 14 -10.54 4.50 5.49
C LEU A 14 -9.00 4.60 5.38
N ALA A 15 -8.36 3.64 4.71
CA ALA A 15 -6.93 3.68 4.47
C ALA A 15 -6.60 4.66 3.33
N ALA A 16 -5.48 5.38 3.46
CA ALA A 16 -5.03 6.36 2.47
C ALA A 16 -4.86 5.78 1.06
N ALA A 17 -4.44 4.51 0.94
CA ALA A 17 -4.27 3.82 -0.34
C ALA A 17 -5.57 3.74 -1.16
N THR A 18 -6.74 3.83 -0.53
CA THR A 18 -8.03 3.94 -1.23
C THR A 18 -8.12 5.23 -2.04
N LEU A 19 -7.61 6.35 -1.51
CA LEU A 19 -7.63 7.64 -2.22
C LEU A 19 -6.77 7.61 -3.49
N ASN A 20 -5.61 6.95 -3.46
CA ASN A 20 -4.75 6.75 -4.63
C ASN A 20 -5.43 5.87 -5.68
N THR A 21 -6.19 4.86 -5.23
CA THR A 21 -6.96 3.97 -6.11
C THR A 21 -8.12 4.72 -6.79
N VAL A 22 -8.78 5.64 -6.07
CA VAL A 22 -9.81 6.52 -6.65
C VAL A 22 -9.20 7.42 -7.74
N THR A 23 -8.00 7.97 -7.55
CA THR A 23 -7.31 8.73 -8.60
C THR A 23 -7.03 7.90 -9.84
N ALA A 24 -6.62 6.65 -9.68
CA ALA A 24 -6.46 5.73 -10.82
C ALA A 24 -7.80 5.52 -11.55
N ALA A 25 -8.90 5.32 -10.82
CA ALA A 25 -10.24 5.21 -11.38
C ALA A 25 -10.68 6.48 -12.11
N GLN A 26 -10.38 7.67 -11.58
CA GLN A 26 -10.63 8.96 -12.24
C GLN A 26 -9.90 9.08 -13.59
N LYS A 27 -8.64 8.59 -13.65
CA LYS A 27 -7.86 8.58 -14.90
C LYS A 27 -8.40 7.61 -15.95
N ILE A 28 -9.01 6.49 -15.54
CA ILE A 28 -9.72 5.57 -16.43
C ILE A 28 -10.98 6.24 -17.00
N GLY A 29 -11.67 7.01 -16.17
CA GLY A 29 -12.90 7.73 -16.55
C GLY A 29 -14.17 6.88 -16.39
N GLY A 30 -15.27 7.53 -16.07
CA GLY A 30 -16.59 6.94 -15.83
C GLY A 30 -17.07 7.14 -14.38
N ASP A 31 -18.20 6.54 -14.07
CA ASP A 31 -18.79 6.63 -12.72
C ASP A 31 -18.01 5.76 -11.74
N ILE A 32 -17.61 6.34 -10.61
CA ILE A 32 -16.82 5.65 -9.60
C ILE A 32 -17.72 5.28 -8.42
N HIS A 33 -17.83 3.99 -8.17
CA HIS A 33 -18.49 3.44 -7.00
C HIS A 33 -17.46 2.85 -6.05
N VAL A 34 -17.58 3.11 -4.77
CA VAL A 34 -16.68 2.57 -3.74
C VAL A 34 -17.41 1.52 -2.93
N LEU A 35 -16.86 0.32 -2.86
CA LEU A 35 -17.36 -0.76 -2.00
C LEU A 35 -16.63 -0.71 -0.65
N VAL A 36 -17.41 -0.66 0.43
CA VAL A 36 -16.93 -0.78 1.80
C VAL A 36 -17.57 -2.03 2.41
N ALA A 37 -16.78 -3.10 2.57
CA ALA A 37 -17.23 -4.39 3.08
C ALA A 37 -16.54 -4.72 4.41
N GLY A 38 -17.31 -4.83 5.49
CA GLY A 38 -16.78 -5.06 6.84
C GLY A 38 -17.89 -5.24 7.87
N ALA A 39 -17.60 -4.96 9.13
CA ALA A 39 -18.61 -4.94 10.19
C ALA A 39 -18.50 -3.65 11.00
N GLY A 40 -19.62 -2.93 11.13
CA GLY A 40 -19.66 -1.62 11.78
C GLY A 40 -18.95 -0.54 10.96
N VAL A 41 -19.06 -0.58 9.64
CA VAL A 41 -18.29 0.24 8.70
C VAL A 41 -18.88 1.63 8.43
N GLY A 42 -19.83 2.10 9.20
CA GLY A 42 -20.52 3.37 8.95
C GLY A 42 -19.57 4.55 8.78
N ALA A 43 -18.59 4.71 9.67
CA ALA A 43 -17.62 5.81 9.59
C ALA A 43 -16.72 5.73 8.34
N ALA A 44 -16.28 4.54 7.95
CA ALA A 44 -15.51 4.33 6.74
C ALA A 44 -16.34 4.63 5.48
N ALA A 45 -17.62 4.26 5.48
CA ALA A 45 -18.55 4.54 4.38
C ALA A 45 -18.84 6.06 4.25
N GLU A 46 -19.04 6.76 5.36
CA GLU A 46 -19.17 8.22 5.36
C GLU A 46 -17.92 8.92 4.84
N ALA A 47 -16.73 8.46 5.23
CA ALA A 47 -15.47 8.98 4.71
C ALA A 47 -15.37 8.72 3.20
N ALA A 48 -15.71 7.52 2.72
CA ALA A 48 -15.71 7.20 1.30
C ALA A 48 -16.67 8.07 0.48
N ALA A 49 -17.85 8.41 1.05
CA ALA A 49 -18.85 9.25 0.39
C ALA A 49 -18.37 10.70 0.18
N LYS A 50 -17.45 11.17 1.00
CA LYS A 50 -16.85 12.52 0.90
C LYS A 50 -15.72 12.64 -0.11
N ILE A 51 -15.20 11.53 -0.62
CA ILE A 51 -14.08 11.57 -1.59
C ILE A 51 -14.55 12.26 -2.88
N ALA A 52 -13.77 13.24 -3.33
CA ALA A 52 -14.05 13.94 -4.58
C ALA A 52 -14.06 12.97 -5.78
N GLY A 53 -15.13 13.02 -6.58
CA GLY A 53 -15.28 12.21 -7.79
C GLY A 53 -15.90 10.82 -7.57
N VAL A 54 -16.20 10.43 -6.34
CA VAL A 54 -17.01 9.25 -6.04
C VAL A 54 -18.48 9.60 -6.21
N SER A 55 -19.21 8.79 -6.99
CA SER A 55 -20.64 8.99 -7.27
C SER A 55 -21.55 8.15 -6.39
N LYS A 56 -21.05 7.02 -5.84
CA LYS A 56 -21.82 6.08 -5.03
C LYS A 56 -20.90 5.31 -4.09
N VAL A 57 -21.40 5.02 -2.88
CA VAL A 57 -20.78 4.09 -1.93
C VAL A 57 -21.69 2.90 -1.72
N LEU A 58 -21.19 1.70 -1.95
CA LEU A 58 -21.85 0.43 -1.67
C LEU A 58 -21.37 -0.09 -0.31
N VAL A 59 -22.27 -0.37 0.60
CA VAL A 59 -21.96 -0.82 1.96
C VAL A 59 -22.44 -2.24 2.17
N ALA A 60 -21.48 -3.15 2.38
CA ALA A 60 -21.74 -4.53 2.80
C ALA A 60 -21.36 -4.68 4.29
N ASP A 61 -22.24 -4.21 5.17
CA ASP A 61 -22.03 -4.26 6.62
C ASP A 61 -22.58 -5.57 7.17
N ASN A 62 -21.69 -6.52 7.44
CA ASN A 62 -22.05 -7.84 7.96
C ASN A 62 -20.89 -8.48 8.72
N ALA A 63 -21.19 -9.25 9.77
CA ALA A 63 -20.20 -9.95 10.58
C ALA A 63 -19.31 -10.90 9.76
N ALA A 64 -19.80 -11.47 8.66
CA ALA A 64 -19.02 -12.31 7.74
C ALA A 64 -17.82 -11.56 7.11
N TYR A 65 -17.85 -10.23 7.08
CA TYR A 65 -16.80 -9.37 6.51
C TYR A 65 -15.96 -8.66 7.57
N ALA A 66 -16.18 -8.91 8.87
CA ALA A 66 -15.51 -8.20 9.96
C ALA A 66 -13.97 -8.21 9.85
N HIS A 67 -13.40 -9.33 9.40
CA HIS A 67 -11.95 -9.51 9.23
C HIS A 67 -11.52 -9.59 7.76
N GLN A 68 -12.41 -9.23 6.84
CA GLN A 68 -12.15 -9.15 5.39
C GLN A 68 -11.49 -10.41 4.82
N LEU A 69 -11.90 -11.60 5.32
CA LEU A 69 -11.39 -12.88 4.84
C LEU A 69 -11.62 -12.99 3.33
N PRO A 70 -10.59 -13.31 2.53
CA PRO A 70 -10.68 -13.30 1.07
C PRO A 70 -11.70 -14.32 0.53
N GLU A 71 -11.95 -15.41 1.26
CA GLU A 71 -12.97 -16.40 0.92
C GLU A 71 -14.39 -15.85 0.99
N ASN A 72 -14.62 -14.81 1.81
CA ASN A 72 -15.92 -14.16 1.98
C ASN A 72 -16.04 -12.92 1.10
N VAL A 73 -14.97 -12.09 1.04
CA VAL A 73 -14.99 -10.80 0.32
C VAL A 73 -14.94 -11.00 -1.19
N ALA A 74 -14.11 -11.94 -1.70
CA ALA A 74 -13.94 -12.12 -3.14
C ALA A 74 -15.22 -12.55 -3.88
N PRO A 75 -16.07 -13.46 -3.38
CA PRO A 75 -17.34 -13.78 -4.02
C PRO A 75 -18.30 -12.59 -4.08
N LEU A 76 -18.38 -11.77 -3.03
CA LEU A 76 -19.15 -10.53 -3.02
C LEU A 76 -18.71 -9.57 -4.14
N ILE A 77 -17.38 -9.33 -4.19
CA ILE A 77 -16.80 -8.44 -5.21
C ILE A 77 -17.02 -8.98 -6.62
N ALA A 78 -16.85 -10.29 -6.82
CA ALA A 78 -17.07 -10.92 -8.12
C ALA A 78 -18.52 -10.80 -8.56
N GLU A 79 -19.48 -10.98 -7.67
CA GLU A 79 -20.90 -10.82 -7.98
C GLU A 79 -21.24 -9.38 -8.40
N LEU A 80 -20.80 -8.40 -7.60
CA LEU A 80 -20.98 -6.98 -7.92
C LEU A 80 -20.24 -6.62 -9.21
N GLY A 81 -19.00 -7.12 -9.37
CA GLY A 81 -18.09 -6.83 -10.49
C GLY A 81 -18.67 -7.13 -11.86
N LYS A 82 -19.63 -8.07 -11.97
CA LYS A 82 -20.34 -8.37 -13.23
C LYS A 82 -21.06 -7.15 -13.82
N GLY A 83 -21.42 -6.19 -12.99
CA GLY A 83 -22.08 -4.93 -13.41
C GLY A 83 -21.11 -3.80 -13.73
N TYR A 84 -19.79 -4.03 -13.67
CA TYR A 84 -18.77 -3.01 -13.83
C TYR A 84 -17.81 -3.34 -14.98
N SER A 85 -17.22 -2.31 -15.56
CA SER A 85 -16.16 -2.48 -16.55
C SER A 85 -14.78 -2.69 -15.92
N HIS A 86 -14.60 -2.20 -14.69
CA HIS A 86 -13.36 -2.29 -13.94
C HIS A 86 -13.65 -2.58 -12.48
N VAL A 87 -12.78 -3.39 -11.86
CA VAL A 87 -12.73 -3.62 -10.41
C VAL A 87 -11.30 -3.32 -9.94
N LEU A 88 -11.16 -2.29 -9.13
CA LEU A 88 -9.88 -1.81 -8.63
C LEU A 88 -9.75 -2.05 -7.12
N ALA A 89 -8.55 -2.38 -6.67
CA ALA A 89 -8.18 -2.35 -5.25
C ALA A 89 -6.76 -1.82 -5.08
N PRO A 90 -6.39 -1.26 -3.91
CA PRO A 90 -4.99 -0.94 -3.62
C PRO A 90 -4.09 -2.18 -3.72
N ALA A 91 -2.87 -2.02 -4.22
CA ALA A 91 -1.87 -3.10 -4.29
C ALA A 91 -1.17 -3.33 -2.94
N THR A 92 -1.93 -3.31 -1.86
CA THR A 92 -1.51 -3.69 -0.51
C THR A 92 -1.57 -5.20 -0.32
N THR A 93 -1.11 -5.69 0.82
CA THR A 93 -1.23 -7.13 1.16
C THR A 93 -2.68 -7.59 1.15
N ASN A 94 -3.63 -6.74 1.58
CA ASN A 94 -5.05 -7.05 1.57
C ASN A 94 -5.60 -7.16 0.13
N GLY A 95 -5.39 -6.14 -0.70
CA GLY A 95 -5.83 -6.18 -2.11
C GLY A 95 -5.21 -7.32 -2.91
N LYS A 96 -3.92 -7.59 -2.70
CA LYS A 96 -3.20 -8.73 -3.31
C LYS A 96 -3.71 -10.10 -2.84
N ASN A 97 -4.35 -10.17 -1.67
CA ASN A 97 -4.89 -11.41 -1.14
C ASN A 97 -6.23 -11.80 -1.80
N PHE A 98 -7.18 -10.85 -1.94
CA PHE A 98 -8.51 -11.21 -2.45
C PHE A 98 -8.68 -10.99 -3.96
N LEU A 99 -7.99 -10.02 -4.57
CA LEU A 99 -8.29 -9.63 -5.96
C LEU A 99 -7.93 -10.70 -7.01
N PRO A 100 -6.85 -11.49 -6.88
CA PRO A 100 -6.59 -12.61 -7.79
C PRO A 100 -7.72 -13.65 -7.77
N ARG A 101 -8.35 -13.84 -6.61
CA ARG A 101 -9.52 -14.71 -6.48
C ARG A 101 -10.75 -14.13 -7.17
N VAL A 102 -10.95 -12.81 -7.09
CA VAL A 102 -12.00 -12.12 -7.84
C VAL A 102 -11.82 -12.32 -9.33
N ALA A 103 -10.60 -12.12 -9.85
CA ALA A 103 -10.28 -12.34 -11.26
C ALA A 103 -10.61 -13.78 -11.71
N ALA A 104 -10.19 -14.78 -10.91
CA ALA A 104 -10.49 -16.17 -11.18
C ALA A 104 -12.01 -16.48 -11.16
N LEU A 105 -12.77 -15.88 -10.24
CA LEU A 105 -14.22 -16.06 -10.16
C LEU A 105 -14.96 -15.40 -11.32
N LEU A 106 -14.40 -14.34 -11.92
CA LEU A 106 -14.91 -13.66 -13.11
C LEU A 106 -14.39 -14.27 -14.41
N ASP A 107 -13.48 -15.24 -14.35
CA ASP A 107 -12.79 -15.84 -15.49
C ASP A 107 -12.08 -14.81 -16.38
N VAL A 108 -11.33 -13.89 -15.75
CA VAL A 108 -10.56 -12.84 -16.42
C VAL A 108 -9.14 -12.76 -15.88
N ASP A 109 -8.26 -12.11 -16.65
CA ASP A 109 -6.92 -11.77 -16.21
C ASP A 109 -6.91 -10.66 -15.14
N GLN A 110 -5.87 -10.63 -14.31
CA GLN A 110 -5.59 -9.53 -13.40
C GLN A 110 -4.40 -8.70 -13.88
N ILE A 111 -4.56 -7.39 -13.92
CA ILE A 111 -3.45 -6.44 -14.13
C ILE A 111 -2.94 -5.97 -12.78
N SER A 112 -1.77 -6.44 -12.38
CA SER A 112 -1.22 -6.19 -11.04
C SER A 112 -0.35 -4.95 -11.00
N GLU A 113 -0.51 -4.16 -9.92
CA GLU A 113 0.38 -3.07 -9.55
C GLU A 113 0.56 -1.98 -10.62
N ILE A 114 -0.55 -1.51 -11.21
CA ILE A 114 -0.44 -0.42 -12.17
C ILE A 114 0.13 0.86 -11.53
N ILE A 115 0.94 1.59 -12.30
CA ILE A 115 1.52 2.88 -11.92
C ILE A 115 1.06 4.02 -12.85
N ALA A 116 0.44 3.71 -13.97
CA ALA A 116 -0.17 4.68 -14.87
C ALA A 116 -1.33 4.08 -15.65
N VAL A 117 -2.24 4.95 -16.07
CA VAL A 117 -3.36 4.67 -16.96
C VAL A 117 -3.09 5.38 -18.28
N GLU A 118 -3.00 4.63 -19.39
CA GLU A 118 -2.86 5.17 -20.74
C GLU A 118 -4.22 5.32 -21.44
N SER A 119 -5.10 4.34 -21.19
CA SER A 119 -6.50 4.34 -21.66
C SER A 119 -7.36 3.46 -20.75
N ALA A 120 -8.64 3.30 -21.05
CA ALA A 120 -9.54 2.44 -20.28
C ALA A 120 -9.15 0.95 -20.28
N ASP A 121 -8.30 0.51 -21.20
CA ASP A 121 -7.88 -0.88 -21.34
C ASP A 121 -6.34 -1.06 -21.29
N THR A 122 -5.57 0.02 -21.24
CA THR A 122 -4.11 0.01 -21.37
C THR A 122 -3.45 0.70 -20.18
N PHE A 123 -2.50 0.00 -19.56
CA PHE A 123 -1.91 0.39 -18.28
C PHE A 123 -0.40 0.17 -18.29
N LYS A 124 0.34 0.94 -17.48
CA LYS A 124 1.76 0.68 -17.20
C LYS A 124 1.93 0.02 -15.83
N ARG A 125 2.80 -0.97 -15.78
CA ARG A 125 3.15 -1.66 -14.55
C ARG A 125 4.63 -2.02 -14.50
N PRO A 126 5.26 -2.00 -13.30
CA PRO A 126 6.63 -2.46 -13.15
C PRO A 126 6.71 -3.99 -13.21
N ILE A 127 7.77 -4.48 -13.84
CA ILE A 127 8.18 -5.88 -13.89
C ILE A 127 9.66 -6.01 -13.53
N TYR A 128 10.17 -7.21 -13.27
CA TYR A 128 11.56 -7.45 -12.85
C TYR A 128 11.97 -6.55 -11.68
N ALA A 129 11.18 -6.57 -10.59
CA ALA A 129 11.38 -5.73 -9.41
C ALA A 129 11.47 -4.21 -9.72
N GLY A 130 10.81 -3.77 -10.79
CA GLY A 130 10.77 -2.38 -11.22
C GLY A 130 11.93 -1.95 -12.13
N ASN A 131 12.78 -2.88 -12.58
CA ASN A 131 13.84 -2.57 -13.56
C ASN A 131 13.30 -2.35 -14.98
N ALA A 132 12.07 -2.79 -15.24
CA ALA A 132 11.39 -2.55 -16.51
C ALA A 132 9.95 -2.12 -16.24
N ILE A 133 9.41 -1.30 -17.13
CA ILE A 133 8.00 -0.89 -17.13
C ILE A 133 7.34 -1.51 -18.36
N ALA A 134 6.37 -2.38 -18.11
CA ALA A 134 5.56 -2.97 -19.17
C ALA A 134 4.30 -2.11 -19.41
N THR A 135 3.99 -1.86 -20.68
CA THR A 135 2.66 -1.40 -21.09
C THR A 135 1.83 -2.64 -21.44
N VAL A 136 0.72 -2.81 -20.75
CA VAL A 136 -0.18 -3.98 -20.92
C VAL A 136 -1.56 -3.52 -21.32
N GLN A 137 -2.19 -4.27 -22.22
CA GLN A 137 -3.56 -4.05 -22.65
C GLN A 137 -4.38 -5.31 -22.37
N SER A 138 -5.59 -5.14 -21.80
CA SER A 138 -6.51 -6.24 -21.55
C SER A 138 -7.77 -6.09 -22.38
N SER A 139 -8.15 -7.15 -23.08
CA SER A 139 -9.41 -7.26 -23.82
C SER A 139 -10.55 -7.84 -22.98
N ALA A 140 -10.30 -8.18 -21.70
CA ALA A 140 -11.31 -8.75 -20.82
C ALA A 140 -12.54 -7.82 -20.70
N ALA A 141 -13.72 -8.40 -20.52
CA ALA A 141 -14.95 -7.62 -20.34
C ALA A 141 -14.91 -6.78 -19.05
N VAL A 142 -14.38 -7.36 -17.98
CA VAL A 142 -14.13 -6.71 -16.70
C VAL A 142 -12.62 -6.69 -16.45
N LYS A 143 -12.01 -5.51 -16.29
CA LYS A 143 -10.59 -5.36 -15.95
C LYS A 143 -10.43 -5.42 -14.43
N VAL A 144 -9.73 -6.41 -13.92
CA VAL A 144 -9.44 -6.58 -12.49
C VAL A 144 -8.03 -6.07 -12.24
N ILE A 145 -7.88 -5.04 -11.39
CA ILE A 145 -6.66 -4.24 -11.33
C ILE A 145 -6.25 -3.97 -9.89
N THR A 146 -4.99 -4.26 -9.53
CA THR A 146 -4.41 -3.68 -8.31
C THR A 146 -3.63 -2.42 -8.63
N VAL A 147 -3.80 -1.38 -7.82
CA VAL A 147 -3.23 -0.04 -8.00
C VAL A 147 -2.09 0.18 -7.03
N ARG A 148 -0.89 0.45 -7.52
CA ARG A 148 0.25 0.84 -6.68
C ARG A 148 0.02 2.27 -6.18
N SER A 149 -0.14 2.46 -4.88
CA SER A 149 -0.45 3.76 -4.27
C SER A 149 0.60 4.82 -4.59
N THR A 150 1.88 4.44 -4.67
CA THR A 150 2.99 5.35 -4.99
C THR A 150 3.01 5.86 -6.44
N GLY A 151 2.21 5.27 -7.34
CA GLY A 151 2.08 5.70 -8.74
C GLY A 151 1.01 6.78 -8.99
N PHE A 152 0.21 7.10 -7.98
CA PHE A 152 -0.92 8.03 -8.11
C PHE A 152 -0.98 8.94 -6.88
N ASP A 153 -1.25 10.22 -7.09
CA ASP A 153 -1.55 11.13 -5.99
C ASP A 153 -2.88 10.72 -5.32
N ALA A 154 -3.02 11.02 -4.03
CA ALA A 154 -4.27 10.78 -3.32
C ALA A 154 -5.37 11.71 -3.83
N ALA A 155 -6.56 11.19 -4.10
CA ALA A 155 -7.74 11.99 -4.35
C ALA A 155 -8.07 12.86 -3.13
N ALA A 156 -8.71 14.00 -3.34
CA ALA A 156 -9.19 14.83 -2.24
C ALA A 156 -10.19 14.04 -1.39
N ALA A 157 -9.91 13.89 -0.10
CA ALA A 157 -10.73 13.15 0.86
C ALA A 157 -12.08 13.82 1.15
N GLU A 158 -12.19 15.11 0.79
CA GLU A 158 -13.38 15.94 0.97
C GLU A 158 -13.79 16.56 -0.37
N GLY A 159 -15.05 17.02 -0.46
CA GLY A 159 -15.61 17.66 -1.66
C GLY A 159 -16.58 16.77 -2.44
N GLY A 160 -16.72 15.50 -2.07
CA GLY A 160 -17.74 14.59 -2.57
C GLY A 160 -19.01 14.58 -1.72
N SER A 161 -20.09 14.04 -2.28
CA SER A 161 -21.38 13.84 -1.60
C SER A 161 -22.11 12.61 -2.18
N ALA A 162 -21.38 11.50 -2.27
CA ALA A 162 -21.90 10.27 -2.87
C ALA A 162 -23.06 9.66 -2.08
N ALA A 163 -24.05 9.13 -2.79
CA ALA A 163 -25.12 8.35 -2.18
C ALA A 163 -24.55 7.06 -1.58
N VAL A 164 -25.01 6.72 -0.37
CA VAL A 164 -24.65 5.48 0.32
C VAL A 164 -25.79 4.48 0.20
N GLU A 165 -25.49 3.31 -0.38
CA GLU A 165 -26.46 2.24 -0.62
C GLU A 165 -26.01 0.95 0.07
N ALA A 166 -26.94 0.29 0.78
CA ALA A 166 -26.66 -1.00 1.38
C ALA A 166 -26.66 -2.13 0.34
N VAL A 167 -25.70 -3.02 0.45
CA VAL A 167 -25.63 -4.27 -0.32
C VAL A 167 -26.17 -5.41 0.53
N GLY A 168 -27.25 -6.03 0.09
CA GLY A 168 -27.90 -7.12 0.83
C GLY A 168 -27.25 -8.49 0.64
N THR A 169 -26.33 -8.63 -0.30
CA THR A 169 -25.65 -9.91 -0.58
C THR A 169 -24.64 -10.21 0.52
N VAL A 170 -24.78 -11.36 1.15
CA VAL A 170 -23.81 -11.88 2.14
C VAL A 170 -23.19 -13.15 1.61
N SER A 171 -21.86 -13.23 1.63
CA SER A 171 -21.08 -14.41 1.30
C SER A 171 -20.28 -14.84 2.52
N ASP A 172 -20.60 -15.99 3.06
CA ASP A 172 -19.78 -16.66 4.08
C ASP A 172 -19.46 -18.07 3.59
N ALA A 173 -18.21 -18.27 3.20
CA ALA A 173 -17.78 -19.54 2.62
C ALA A 173 -17.56 -20.63 3.67
N GLY A 174 -17.42 -20.29 4.95
CA GLY A 174 -17.16 -21.21 6.06
C GLY A 174 -15.83 -22.00 5.89
N LYS A 175 -14.89 -21.50 5.09
CA LYS A 175 -13.63 -22.20 4.75
C LYS A 175 -12.43 -21.77 5.58
N SER A 176 -12.48 -20.55 6.10
CA SER A 176 -11.46 -19.96 6.97
C SER A 176 -12.13 -19.26 8.13
N ALA A 177 -11.42 -19.11 9.23
CA ALA A 177 -11.87 -18.38 10.40
C ALA A 177 -10.73 -17.49 10.90
N PHE A 178 -11.10 -16.30 11.35
CA PHE A 178 -10.15 -15.43 12.03
C PHE A 178 -9.86 -15.99 13.43
N VAL A 179 -8.58 -16.14 13.74
CA VAL A 179 -8.13 -16.66 15.05
C VAL A 179 -7.61 -15.51 15.92
N GLY A 180 -6.88 -14.59 15.34
CA GLY A 180 -6.31 -13.45 16.04
C GLY A 180 -5.30 -12.71 15.19
N GLU A 181 -4.96 -11.50 15.61
CA GLU A 181 -3.88 -10.69 15.04
C GLU A 181 -3.11 -9.99 16.16
N GLU A 182 -1.83 -9.81 15.94
CA GLU A 182 -0.97 -8.99 16.80
C GLU A 182 -0.58 -7.74 16.00
N LEU A 183 -1.13 -6.60 16.39
CA LEU A 183 -0.83 -5.31 15.77
C LEU A 183 0.19 -4.56 16.61
N ALA A 184 1.30 -4.17 16.00
CA ALA A 184 2.25 -3.25 16.62
C ALA A 184 1.56 -1.88 16.78
N LYS A 185 1.46 -1.41 18.03
CA LYS A 185 0.99 -0.04 18.32
C LYS A 185 2.17 0.92 18.15
N SER A 186 2.00 1.91 17.31
CA SER A 186 2.97 2.97 17.09
C SER A 186 2.25 4.30 16.99
N ASP A 187 2.75 5.31 17.70
CA ASP A 187 2.29 6.70 17.57
C ASP A 187 2.92 7.40 16.35
N ARG A 188 3.86 6.72 15.64
CA ARG A 188 4.49 7.23 14.42
C ARG A 188 3.58 7.08 13.22
N PRO A 189 3.78 7.93 12.18
CA PRO A 189 3.03 7.81 10.92
C PRO A 189 3.14 6.40 10.33
N GLU A 190 2.08 5.97 9.66
CA GLU A 190 2.11 4.71 8.92
C GLU A 190 3.11 4.79 7.76
N LEU A 191 3.91 3.72 7.57
CA LEU A 191 4.99 3.65 6.58
C LEU A 191 4.54 4.03 5.15
N THR A 192 3.37 3.56 4.74
CA THR A 192 2.87 3.77 3.36
C THR A 192 2.35 5.19 3.12
N ALA A 193 2.07 5.95 4.19
CA ALA A 193 1.53 7.30 4.13
C ALA A 193 2.54 8.37 4.61
N ALA A 194 3.67 7.96 5.18
CA ALA A 194 4.65 8.87 5.78
C ALA A 194 5.36 9.71 4.72
N LYS A 195 5.53 11.01 5.01
CA LYS A 195 6.33 11.92 4.17
C LYS A 195 7.83 11.72 4.33
N ILE A 196 8.27 11.23 5.48
CA ILE A 196 9.67 10.93 5.80
C ILE A 196 9.71 9.50 6.35
N VAL A 197 10.67 8.72 5.87
CA VAL A 197 10.93 7.35 6.35
C VAL A 197 12.40 7.21 6.73
N VAL A 198 12.66 6.71 7.92
CA VAL A 198 13.99 6.30 8.38
C VAL A 198 14.02 4.79 8.45
N SER A 199 14.89 4.13 7.71
CA SER A 199 14.87 2.67 7.58
C SER A 199 16.20 2.03 7.95
N GLY A 200 16.14 0.98 8.78
CA GLY A 200 17.29 0.24 9.26
C GLY A 200 17.54 -1.06 8.52
N GLY A 201 18.81 -1.31 8.18
CA GLY A 201 19.24 -2.56 7.59
C GLY A 201 19.86 -3.52 8.60
N ARG A 202 20.41 -4.63 8.09
CA ARG A 202 21.16 -5.59 8.92
C ARG A 202 22.41 -4.96 9.54
N GLY A 203 22.90 -3.82 8.99
CA GLY A 203 23.98 -3.03 9.57
C GLY A 203 23.69 -2.50 10.97
N MET A 204 22.40 -2.45 11.39
CA MET A 204 21.99 -2.12 12.76
C MET A 204 22.45 -3.17 13.80
N GLN A 205 22.87 -4.38 13.38
CA GLN A 205 23.43 -5.48 14.16
C GLN A 205 22.42 -6.19 15.08
N ASN A 206 21.54 -5.49 15.76
CA ASN A 206 20.51 -6.05 16.64
C ASN A 206 19.31 -5.10 16.78
N GLY A 207 18.23 -5.57 17.41
CA GLY A 207 17.00 -4.80 17.62
C GLY A 207 17.16 -3.60 18.55
N ASP A 208 18.00 -3.72 19.59
CA ASP A 208 18.19 -2.63 20.57
C ASP A 208 18.79 -1.37 19.93
N ASN A 209 19.55 -1.53 18.86
CA ASN A 209 20.16 -0.43 18.14
C ASN A 209 19.16 0.38 17.30
N PHE A 210 17.98 -0.17 17.03
CA PHE A 210 16.89 0.59 16.37
C PHE A 210 16.45 1.81 17.19
N LYS A 211 16.78 1.88 18.49
CA LYS A 211 16.56 3.08 19.33
C LYS A 211 17.12 4.36 18.71
N HIS A 212 18.26 4.28 18.00
CA HIS A 212 18.85 5.44 17.30
C HIS A 212 17.97 5.91 16.15
N LEU A 213 17.36 4.96 15.42
CA LEU A 213 16.43 5.30 14.34
C LEU A 213 15.10 5.83 14.87
N TYR A 214 14.62 5.29 16.00
CA TYR A 214 13.42 5.80 16.65
C TYR A 214 13.61 7.24 17.13
N ALA A 215 14.75 7.55 17.77
CA ALA A 215 15.06 8.90 18.23
C ALA A 215 15.15 9.90 17.06
N LEU A 216 15.84 9.53 15.98
CA LEU A 216 15.90 10.35 14.76
C LEU A 216 14.52 10.53 14.12
N ALA A 217 13.73 9.45 14.03
CA ALA A 217 12.39 9.48 13.45
C ALA A 217 11.43 10.37 14.26
N ASP A 218 11.50 10.34 15.57
CA ASP A 218 10.66 11.17 16.45
C ASP A 218 10.95 12.67 16.26
N LYS A 219 12.22 13.06 16.08
CA LYS A 219 12.59 14.44 15.74
C LYS A 219 12.09 14.89 14.37
N LEU A 220 12.07 13.98 13.40
CA LEU A 220 11.66 14.28 12.02
C LEU A 220 10.14 14.11 11.79
N GLY A 221 9.39 13.58 12.76
CA GLY A 221 8.02 13.14 12.54
C GLY A 221 7.92 12.04 11.48
N ALA A 222 8.93 11.17 11.42
CA ALA A 222 9.11 10.14 10.40
C ALA A 222 8.51 8.78 10.82
N ALA A 223 8.17 7.96 9.83
CA ALA A 223 7.95 6.54 10.04
C ALA A 223 9.29 5.79 10.10
N VAL A 224 9.30 4.64 10.78
CA VAL A 224 10.48 3.76 10.83
C VAL A 224 10.21 2.49 10.04
N GLY A 225 11.11 2.19 9.10
CA GLY A 225 11.08 0.99 8.30
C GLY A 225 12.29 0.09 8.53
N ALA A 226 12.29 -1.07 7.90
CA ALA A 226 13.40 -2.00 7.97
C ALA A 226 13.59 -2.79 6.68
N SER A 227 14.80 -3.27 6.44
CA SER A 227 15.05 -4.24 5.39
C SER A 227 14.53 -5.62 5.80
N ARG A 228 14.21 -6.46 4.82
CA ARG A 228 13.85 -7.86 5.07
C ARG A 228 14.88 -8.59 5.93
N ALA A 229 16.18 -8.35 5.67
CA ALA A 229 17.25 -8.99 6.44
C ALA A 229 17.26 -8.60 7.93
N ALA A 230 16.81 -7.39 8.28
CA ALA A 230 16.66 -6.98 9.68
C ALA A 230 15.42 -7.62 10.32
N VAL A 231 14.32 -7.74 9.57
CA VAL A 231 13.09 -8.43 10.02
C VAL A 231 13.34 -9.92 10.21
N ASP A 232 13.94 -10.59 9.23
CA ASP A 232 14.25 -12.03 9.29
C ASP A 232 15.22 -12.36 10.45
N ALA A 233 16.09 -11.40 10.82
CA ALA A 233 16.96 -11.51 12.00
C ALA A 233 16.25 -11.21 13.33
N GLY A 234 14.96 -10.88 13.31
CA GLY A 234 14.18 -10.58 14.52
C GLY A 234 14.49 -9.23 15.15
N PHE A 235 15.11 -8.28 14.45
CA PHE A 235 15.43 -6.96 15.00
C PHE A 235 14.18 -6.11 15.21
N VAL A 236 13.21 -6.24 14.30
CA VAL A 236 11.94 -5.50 14.30
C VAL A 236 10.81 -6.37 13.75
N PRO A 237 9.53 -6.02 14.03
CA PRO A 237 8.37 -6.74 13.51
C PRO A 237 8.26 -6.68 11.99
N ASN A 238 7.55 -7.67 11.41
CA ASN A 238 7.38 -7.81 9.96
C ASN A 238 6.60 -6.65 9.31
N ASP A 239 5.72 -5.98 10.01
CA ASP A 239 4.94 -4.84 9.55
C ASP A 239 5.79 -3.58 9.27
N MET A 240 7.06 -3.57 9.72
CA MET A 240 8.05 -2.54 9.40
C MET A 240 8.84 -2.84 8.11
N GLN A 241 8.65 -4.00 7.48
CA GLN A 241 9.41 -4.37 6.29
C GLN A 241 9.09 -3.47 5.10
N VAL A 242 10.15 -2.85 4.53
CA VAL A 242 10.12 -2.14 3.24
C VAL A 242 10.79 -3.00 2.18
N GLY A 243 10.13 -3.17 1.03
CA GLY A 243 10.66 -3.95 -0.08
C GLY A 243 9.57 -4.61 -0.92
N GLN A 244 9.99 -5.41 -1.89
CA GLN A 244 9.11 -6.10 -2.85
C GLN A 244 8.04 -6.98 -2.17
N THR A 245 8.40 -7.63 -1.07
CA THR A 245 7.51 -8.51 -0.29
C THR A 245 7.00 -7.86 1.00
N GLY A 246 7.38 -6.61 1.24
CA GLY A 246 6.91 -5.78 2.35
C GLY A 246 6.05 -4.62 1.86
N LYS A 247 6.15 -3.51 2.58
CA LYS A 247 5.48 -2.27 2.19
C LYS A 247 6.28 -1.56 1.10
N ILE A 248 5.58 -0.97 0.13
CA ILE A 248 6.15 -0.09 -0.89
C ILE A 248 5.89 1.34 -0.45
N VAL A 249 6.95 2.13 -0.39
CA VAL A 249 6.93 3.51 0.09
C VAL A 249 7.55 4.45 -0.96
N ALA A 250 7.06 5.68 -1.04
CA ALA A 250 7.63 6.75 -1.86
C ALA A 250 7.53 8.09 -1.10
N PRO A 251 8.23 8.22 0.03
CA PRO A 251 8.24 9.44 0.83
C PRO A 251 8.95 10.58 0.09
N GLN A 252 8.82 11.79 0.63
CA GLN A 252 9.63 12.93 0.18
C GLN A 252 11.10 12.75 0.58
N LEU A 253 11.37 12.08 1.70
CA LEU A 253 12.72 11.76 2.17
C LEU A 253 12.77 10.33 2.71
N TYR A 254 13.69 9.53 2.18
CA TYR A 254 13.99 8.19 2.65
C TYR A 254 15.44 8.14 3.15
N ILE A 255 15.65 7.87 4.43
CA ILE A 255 16.97 7.72 5.03
C ILE A 255 17.27 6.24 5.24
N ALA A 256 18.18 5.70 4.45
CA ALA A 256 18.62 4.29 4.49
C ALA A 256 19.85 4.15 5.38
N VAL A 257 19.72 3.49 6.52
CA VAL A 257 20.78 3.33 7.51
C VAL A 257 21.23 1.87 7.61
N GLY A 258 22.48 1.59 7.23
CA GLY A 258 23.04 0.24 7.26
C GLY A 258 22.31 -0.76 6.35
N ILE A 259 21.72 -0.27 5.26
CA ILE A 259 21.03 -1.05 4.23
C ILE A 259 21.97 -1.26 3.05
N SER A 260 22.08 -2.49 2.55
CA SER A 260 22.97 -2.83 1.44
C SER A 260 22.46 -2.33 0.08
N GLY A 261 21.14 -2.20 -0.10
CA GLY A 261 20.57 -1.86 -1.41
C GLY A 261 20.31 -3.07 -2.30
N ALA A 262 19.97 -4.22 -1.72
CA ALA A 262 19.49 -5.36 -2.49
C ALA A 262 18.26 -4.98 -3.33
N ILE A 263 18.17 -5.52 -4.56
CA ILE A 263 17.14 -5.17 -5.55
C ILE A 263 15.71 -5.30 -4.99
N GLN A 264 15.48 -6.25 -4.09
CA GLN A 264 14.18 -6.46 -3.46
C GLN A 264 13.83 -5.32 -2.48
N HIS A 265 14.84 -4.72 -1.82
CA HIS A 265 14.63 -3.54 -0.98
C HIS A 265 14.39 -2.30 -1.84
N LEU A 266 15.22 -2.11 -2.87
CA LEU A 266 15.09 -1.00 -3.81
C LEU A 266 13.71 -0.96 -4.48
N ALA A 267 13.15 -2.11 -4.83
CA ALA A 267 11.79 -2.21 -5.39
C ALA A 267 10.71 -1.60 -4.49
N GLY A 268 10.98 -1.49 -3.19
CA GLY A 268 10.04 -0.92 -2.21
C GLY A 268 10.26 0.55 -1.88
N MET A 269 11.38 1.19 -2.30
CA MET A 269 11.67 2.56 -1.87
C MET A 269 12.31 3.48 -2.93
N LYS A 270 12.72 2.95 -4.06
CA LYS A 270 13.45 3.71 -5.09
C LYS A 270 12.65 4.89 -5.70
N ASP A 271 11.33 4.88 -5.57
CA ASP A 271 10.46 5.95 -6.05
C ASP A 271 10.36 7.11 -5.04
N SER A 272 11.13 7.08 -3.93
CA SER A 272 11.27 8.19 -2.98
C SER A 272 11.85 9.42 -3.68
N LYS A 273 11.39 10.64 -3.30
CA LYS A 273 11.86 11.87 -3.97
C LYS A 273 13.31 12.21 -3.67
N VAL A 274 13.74 11.96 -2.44
CA VAL A 274 15.13 12.12 -1.99
C VAL A 274 15.50 10.88 -1.19
N ILE A 275 16.65 10.30 -1.53
CA ILE A 275 17.20 9.13 -0.85
C ILE A 275 18.56 9.52 -0.24
N VAL A 276 18.67 9.37 1.07
CA VAL A 276 19.92 9.53 1.82
C VAL A 276 20.39 8.16 2.27
N ALA A 277 21.63 7.80 2.03
CA ALA A 277 22.22 6.53 2.46
C ALA A 277 23.37 6.75 3.45
N ILE A 278 23.37 6.01 4.55
CA ILE A 278 24.45 5.94 5.54
C ILE A 278 24.90 4.48 5.61
N ASN A 279 26.12 4.20 5.16
CA ASN A 279 26.69 2.85 5.19
C ASN A 279 28.22 2.96 5.31
N LYS A 280 28.85 2.02 6.02
CA LYS A 280 30.30 1.94 6.12
C LYS A 280 30.98 1.34 4.88
N ASP A 281 30.23 0.58 4.06
CA ASP A 281 30.67 -0.04 2.83
C ASP A 281 30.39 0.92 1.67
N GLU A 282 31.43 1.55 1.13
CA GLU A 282 31.34 2.49 0.01
C GLU A 282 30.84 1.85 -1.30
N GLU A 283 31.02 0.52 -1.44
CA GLU A 283 30.57 -0.24 -2.60
C GLU A 283 29.12 -0.75 -2.46
N ALA A 284 28.44 -0.43 -1.36
CA ALA A 284 27.05 -0.87 -1.14
C ALA A 284 26.15 -0.36 -2.27
N PRO A 285 25.34 -1.24 -2.91
CA PRO A 285 24.47 -0.86 -4.03
C PRO A 285 23.46 0.26 -3.69
N ILE A 286 23.17 0.51 -2.40
CA ILE A 286 22.28 1.59 -1.99
C ILE A 286 22.78 2.96 -2.46
N PHE A 287 24.10 3.16 -2.55
CA PHE A 287 24.67 4.42 -3.00
C PHE A 287 24.42 4.70 -4.49
N GLN A 288 24.13 3.66 -5.31
CA GLN A 288 23.79 3.84 -6.73
C GLN A 288 22.43 4.51 -6.94
N VAL A 289 21.55 4.49 -5.93
CA VAL A 289 20.21 5.08 -5.99
C VAL A 289 20.07 6.26 -5.01
N ALA A 290 21.05 6.51 -4.17
CA ALA A 290 21.03 7.60 -3.20
C ALA A 290 21.36 8.95 -3.86
N ASP A 291 20.58 9.98 -3.55
CA ASP A 291 20.89 11.36 -3.92
C ASP A 291 22.04 11.92 -3.05
N TYR A 292 22.10 11.46 -1.79
CA TYR A 292 23.17 11.81 -0.85
C TYR A 292 23.66 10.55 -0.15
N GLY A 293 24.98 10.36 -0.16
CA GLY A 293 25.63 9.24 0.49
C GLY A 293 26.62 9.68 1.56
N LEU A 294 26.59 9.07 2.71
CA LEU A 294 27.58 9.22 3.77
C LEU A 294 28.24 7.86 4.04
N VAL A 295 29.52 7.75 3.69
CA VAL A 295 30.34 6.58 4.03
C VAL A 295 30.89 6.77 5.44
N ALA A 296 30.21 6.18 6.43
CA ALA A 296 30.55 6.34 7.84
C ALA A 296 29.99 5.19 8.70
N ASP A 297 30.47 5.10 9.94
CA ASP A 297 29.82 4.27 10.95
C ASP A 297 28.47 4.89 11.35
N LEU A 298 27.40 4.13 11.17
CA LEU A 298 26.05 4.57 11.48
C LEU A 298 25.85 4.87 12.98
N PHE A 299 26.62 4.19 13.84
CA PHE A 299 26.55 4.41 15.30
C PHE A 299 27.18 5.73 15.77
N GLU A 300 27.98 6.36 14.92
CA GLU A 300 28.49 7.73 15.11
C GLU A 300 27.62 8.74 14.35
N ALA A 301 27.36 8.46 13.08
CA ALA A 301 26.69 9.41 12.18
C ALA A 301 25.23 9.68 12.57
N VAL A 302 24.45 8.64 12.94
CA VAL A 302 23.02 8.83 13.26
C VAL A 302 22.81 9.63 14.54
N PRO A 303 23.52 9.36 15.68
CA PRO A 303 23.41 10.20 16.87
C PRO A 303 23.90 11.63 16.67
N GLU A 304 24.90 11.85 15.79
CA GLU A 304 25.33 13.20 15.46
C GLU A 304 24.30 13.96 14.64
N LEU A 305 23.74 13.31 13.62
CA LEU A 305 22.62 13.86 12.83
C LEU A 305 21.42 14.21 13.73
N GLU A 306 21.09 13.33 14.68
CA GLU A 306 20.03 13.60 15.66
C GLU A 306 20.29 14.86 16.50
N LYS A 307 21.54 15.13 16.88
CA LYS A 307 21.88 16.33 17.66
C LYS A 307 21.79 17.62 16.84
N LEU A 308 22.04 17.54 15.54
CA LEU A 308 22.05 18.69 14.64
C LEU A 308 20.64 19.11 14.19
N LEU A 309 19.65 18.23 14.35
CA LEU A 309 18.23 18.49 14.10
C LEU A 309 17.50 18.96 15.38
#